data_7e1b9499054f55a5663e7131312586d3
#
_entry.id   7e1b9499054f55a5663e7131312586d3
#
_cell.length_a   1.000
_cell.length_b   1.000
_cell.length_c   1.000
_cell.angle_alpha   90.00
_cell.angle_beta   90.00
_cell.angle_gamma   90.00
#
_symmetry.space_group_name_H-M   'P 1'
#
loop_
_entity.id
_entity.type
_entity.pdbx_description
1 polymer ?
#
loop_
_entity_poly.entity_id
_entity_poly.type
_entity_poly.pdbx_seq_one_letter_code
_entity_poly.pdbx_strand_id
1 'polypeptide(L)'
;MFTLPPLFTTWWGSVTRASDVSLGWVTTCAVLASGLLTYVAGIVRQQLGTRWMYVVATALMLVSLAVVLADPRSLPMAYVWALLSGASSAFTYSPSLTAVQEWFPRRVGLVTGLVNASFALPAAVAAPVVAGMLRNWGFTATVFALVVAVAVTQMVVIFLSTPHWLEKKRAEGLAFARREISAPSVTTAQAVRTAAFWQVWAIWFAGGGAAITMMTFAATYSAHLNDIGVRVSAVAAVTAFVSGNGLIRVVNAMVLDRIGPTVIGCVTSAALVLGYVLLGFVASGWALIVVAFLAGVALGTIFTISPLLLTPIFGIKNFGPIFG
;
A
#
# COMPACT_ATOMS: atom_id res chain seq x y z
N MET A 1 3.16 -5.75 -3.78
CA MET A 1 4.37 -5.67 -2.95
C MET A 1 4.11 -5.96 -1.47
N PHE A 2 3.15 -5.36 -0.80
CA PHE A 2 2.85 -5.63 0.62
C PHE A 2 2.44 -7.07 0.96
N THR A 3 2.20 -7.93 -0.02
CA THR A 3 1.89 -9.35 0.18
C THR A 3 3.11 -10.26 0.17
N LEU A 4 4.22 -9.85 -0.42
CA LEU A 4 5.45 -10.64 -0.45
C LEU A 4 6.12 -10.76 0.93
N PRO A 5 6.23 -9.68 1.75
CA PRO A 5 6.84 -9.79 3.06
C PRO A 5 6.27 -10.89 3.95
N PRO A 6 4.95 -11.02 4.15
CA PRO A 6 4.42 -12.10 4.98
C PRO A 6 4.73 -13.50 4.44
N LEU A 7 4.71 -13.69 3.12
CA LEU A 7 4.99 -14.98 2.51
C LEU A 7 6.47 -15.35 2.62
N PHE A 8 7.35 -14.39 2.42
CA PHE A 8 8.79 -14.61 2.51
C PHE A 8 9.26 -14.73 3.96
N THR A 9 8.69 -13.97 4.91
CA THR A 9 9.02 -14.11 6.33
C THR A 9 8.64 -15.48 6.88
N THR A 10 7.52 -16.06 6.45
CA THR A 10 7.15 -17.43 6.80
C THR A 10 8.21 -18.42 6.33
N TRP A 11 8.71 -18.26 5.12
CA TRP A 11 9.77 -19.10 4.59
C TRP A 11 11.10 -18.89 5.34
N TRP A 12 11.52 -17.64 5.58
CA TRP A 12 12.73 -17.35 6.35
C TRP A 12 12.65 -17.89 7.78
N GLY A 13 11.50 -17.79 8.43
CA GLY A 13 11.28 -18.36 9.76
C GLY A 13 11.57 -19.86 9.80
N SER A 14 11.14 -20.60 8.76
CA SER A 14 11.38 -22.04 8.66
C SER A 14 12.86 -22.41 8.41
N VAL A 15 13.63 -21.56 7.74
CA VAL A 15 15.01 -21.86 7.30
C VAL A 15 16.05 -21.29 8.25
N THR A 16 15.85 -20.07 8.76
CA THR A 16 16.84 -19.36 9.58
C THR A 16 16.66 -19.58 11.08
N ARG A 17 15.53 -20.14 11.50
CA ARG A 17 15.13 -20.23 12.93
C ARG A 17 15.14 -18.87 13.63
N ALA A 18 14.95 -17.78 12.88
CA ALA A 18 14.91 -16.45 13.42
C ALA A 18 13.68 -16.26 14.32
N SER A 19 13.80 -15.39 15.34
CA SER A 19 12.68 -15.07 16.21
C SER A 19 11.59 -14.30 15.44
N ASP A 20 10.34 -14.41 15.89
CA ASP A 20 9.21 -13.67 15.32
C ASP A 20 9.44 -12.16 15.31
N VAL A 21 10.14 -11.64 16.31
CA VAL A 21 10.55 -10.23 16.40
C VAL A 21 11.48 -9.87 15.25
N SER A 22 12.49 -10.69 14.96
CA SER A 22 13.42 -10.45 13.85
C SER A 22 12.71 -10.50 12.50
N LEU A 23 11.78 -11.44 12.32
CA LEU A 23 10.96 -11.52 11.11
C LEU A 23 9.98 -10.35 10.97
N GLY A 24 9.42 -9.88 12.08
CA GLY A 24 8.59 -8.67 12.13
C GLY A 24 9.33 -7.42 11.66
N TRP A 25 10.60 -7.29 12.02
CA TRP A 25 11.45 -6.20 11.56
C TRP A 25 11.67 -6.19 10.05
N VAL A 26 11.66 -7.34 9.35
CA VAL A 26 11.72 -7.36 7.87
C VAL A 26 10.54 -6.60 7.27
N THR A 27 9.32 -6.86 7.75
CA THR A 27 8.12 -6.14 7.30
C THR A 27 8.19 -4.65 7.69
N THR A 28 8.64 -4.36 8.91
CA THR A 28 8.80 -2.99 9.40
C THR A 28 9.78 -2.19 8.54
N CYS A 29 10.93 -2.76 8.17
CA CYS A 29 11.90 -2.13 7.28
C CYS A 29 11.29 -1.79 5.91
N ALA A 30 10.49 -2.70 5.33
CA ALA A 30 9.82 -2.43 4.05
C ALA A 30 8.82 -1.28 4.15
N VAL A 31 8.02 -1.24 5.21
CA VAL A 31 7.04 -0.17 5.45
C VAL A 31 7.72 1.16 5.72
N LEU A 32 8.74 1.20 6.59
CA LEU A 32 9.52 2.41 6.88
C LEU A 32 10.21 2.96 5.64
N ALA A 33 10.88 2.11 4.85
CA ALA A 33 11.51 2.53 3.61
C ALA A 33 10.47 3.08 2.62
N SER A 34 9.32 2.44 2.50
CA SER A 34 8.22 2.93 1.64
C SER A 34 7.72 4.30 2.10
N GLY A 35 7.45 4.48 3.40
CA GLY A 35 6.97 5.74 3.95
C GLY A 35 7.98 6.88 3.75
N LEU A 36 9.20 6.72 4.27
CA LEU A 36 10.23 7.76 4.20
C LEU A 36 10.60 8.14 2.76
N LEU A 37 10.69 7.14 1.87
CA LEU A 37 11.09 7.39 0.48
C LEU A 37 9.94 7.86 -0.40
N THR A 38 8.68 7.78 0.05
CA THR A 38 7.54 8.41 -0.67
C THR A 38 7.72 9.92 -0.74
N TYR A 39 8.18 10.56 0.34
CA TYR A 39 8.54 11.98 0.35
C TYR A 39 9.65 12.29 -0.68
N VAL A 40 10.73 11.51 -0.66
CA VAL A 40 11.85 11.66 -1.62
C VAL A 40 11.37 11.45 -3.05
N ALA A 41 10.56 10.41 -3.29
CA ALA A 41 9.98 10.12 -4.59
C ALA A 41 9.13 11.28 -5.13
N GLY A 42 8.38 11.97 -4.25
CA GLY A 42 7.62 13.17 -4.61
C GLY A 42 8.51 14.32 -5.10
N ILE A 43 9.64 14.55 -4.44
CA ILE A 43 10.61 15.59 -4.85
C ILE A 43 11.31 15.22 -6.16
N VAL A 44 11.87 14.00 -6.22
CA VAL A 44 12.63 13.51 -7.38
C VAL A 44 11.75 13.47 -8.63
N ARG A 45 10.46 13.12 -8.50
CA ARG A 45 9.52 13.16 -9.60
C ARG A 45 9.39 14.54 -10.25
N GLN A 46 9.44 15.62 -9.47
CA GLN A 46 9.34 16.98 -10.00
C GLN A 46 10.52 17.33 -10.92
N GLN A 47 11.68 16.73 -10.69
CA GLN A 47 12.91 16.95 -11.46
C GLN A 47 13.04 15.98 -12.64
N LEU A 48 12.84 14.69 -12.41
CA LEU A 48 13.11 13.64 -13.41
C LEU A 48 11.87 13.24 -14.22
N GLY A 49 10.65 13.56 -13.73
CA GLY A 49 9.40 13.14 -14.34
C GLY A 49 9.01 11.69 -14.04
N THR A 50 7.76 11.33 -14.33
CA THR A 50 7.13 10.06 -13.93
C THR A 50 7.81 8.84 -14.56
N ARG A 51 8.27 8.93 -15.81
CA ARG A 51 8.92 7.81 -16.52
C ARG A 51 10.17 7.32 -15.80
N TRP A 52 11.07 8.25 -15.45
CA TRP A 52 12.31 7.89 -14.77
C TRP A 52 12.09 7.32 -13.38
N MET A 53 11.00 7.74 -12.72
CA MET A 53 10.60 7.15 -11.45
C MET A 53 10.30 5.65 -11.59
N TYR A 54 9.60 5.23 -12.66
CA TYR A 54 9.35 3.81 -12.91
C TYR A 54 10.62 3.03 -13.26
N VAL A 55 11.57 3.65 -13.97
CA VAL A 55 12.87 3.02 -14.24
C VAL A 55 13.64 2.77 -12.93
N VAL A 56 13.72 3.78 -12.06
CA VAL A 56 14.37 3.65 -10.75
C VAL A 56 13.66 2.61 -9.88
N ALA A 57 12.32 2.64 -9.83
CA ALA A 57 11.54 1.65 -9.08
C ALA A 57 11.80 0.22 -9.57
N THR A 58 11.88 0.04 -10.89
CA THR A 58 12.19 -1.26 -11.50
C THR A 58 13.58 -1.74 -11.12
N ALA A 59 14.58 -0.86 -11.24
CA ALA A 59 15.97 -1.20 -10.87
C ALA A 59 16.05 -1.60 -9.39
N LEU A 60 15.44 -0.81 -8.49
CA LEU A 60 15.40 -1.13 -7.06
C LEU A 60 14.75 -2.48 -6.78
N MET A 61 13.64 -2.81 -7.46
CA MET A 61 12.97 -4.09 -7.29
C MET A 61 13.82 -5.25 -7.80
N LEU A 62 14.41 -5.13 -8.99
CA LEU A 62 15.25 -6.19 -9.54
C LEU A 62 16.49 -6.43 -8.68
N VAL A 63 17.12 -5.36 -8.17
CA VAL A 63 18.24 -5.47 -7.24
C VAL A 63 17.78 -6.13 -5.93
N SER A 64 16.61 -5.76 -5.39
CA SER A 64 16.08 -6.36 -4.17
C SER A 64 15.89 -7.88 -4.31
N LEU A 65 15.35 -8.33 -5.42
CA LEU A 65 15.17 -9.76 -5.70
C LEU A 65 16.51 -10.46 -5.95
N ALA A 66 17.46 -9.81 -6.63
CA ALA A 66 18.80 -10.35 -6.84
C ALA A 66 19.57 -10.55 -5.52
N VAL A 67 19.43 -9.62 -4.57
CA VAL A 67 20.03 -9.74 -3.23
C VAL A 67 19.54 -11.02 -2.52
N VAL A 68 18.25 -11.31 -2.60
CA VAL A 68 17.69 -12.54 -2.00
C VAL A 68 18.15 -13.79 -2.73
N LEU A 69 18.36 -13.71 -4.04
CA LEU A 69 18.90 -14.85 -4.81
C LEU A 69 20.38 -15.13 -4.50
N ALA A 70 21.14 -14.10 -4.13
CA ALA A 70 22.56 -14.26 -3.79
C ALA A 70 22.76 -15.10 -2.52
N ASP A 71 21.95 -14.86 -1.49
CA ASP A 71 21.92 -15.69 -0.27
C ASP A 71 20.50 -15.79 0.29
N PRO A 72 19.71 -16.77 -0.18
CA PRO A 72 18.32 -16.90 0.22
C PRO A 72 18.13 -17.20 1.71
N ARG A 73 19.14 -17.72 2.40
CA ARG A 73 19.07 -18.12 3.82
C ARG A 73 19.54 -17.05 4.79
N SER A 74 20.04 -15.93 4.28
CA SER A 74 20.59 -14.85 5.09
C SER A 74 19.49 -13.90 5.57
N LEU A 75 19.34 -13.76 6.88
CA LEU A 75 18.43 -12.76 7.47
C LEU A 75 18.88 -11.31 7.18
N PRO A 76 20.16 -10.93 7.21
CA PRO A 76 20.62 -9.63 6.73
C PRO A 76 20.19 -9.32 5.29
N MET A 77 20.25 -10.28 4.37
CA MET A 77 19.80 -10.09 3.00
C MET A 77 18.28 -9.88 2.93
N ALA A 78 17.50 -10.50 3.84
CA ALA A 78 16.08 -10.25 3.97
C ALA A 78 15.78 -8.79 4.36
N TYR A 79 16.57 -8.18 5.24
CA TYR A 79 16.44 -6.75 5.59
C TYR A 79 16.79 -5.84 4.40
N VAL A 80 17.89 -6.13 3.69
CA VAL A 80 18.28 -5.37 2.49
C VAL A 80 17.19 -5.46 1.43
N TRP A 81 16.67 -6.66 1.19
CA TRP A 81 15.51 -6.86 0.30
C TRP A 81 14.32 -6.02 0.73
N ALA A 82 13.98 -6.02 2.02
CA ALA A 82 12.85 -5.29 2.55
C ALA A 82 13.00 -3.77 2.32
N LEU A 83 14.17 -3.21 2.60
CA LEU A 83 14.47 -1.79 2.38
C LEU A 83 14.37 -1.43 0.89
N LEU A 84 14.98 -2.21 0.00
CA LEU A 84 14.96 -1.95 -1.45
C LEU A 84 13.58 -2.13 -2.06
N SER A 85 12.82 -3.15 -1.64
CA SER A 85 11.45 -3.38 -2.11
C SER A 85 10.50 -2.30 -1.62
N GLY A 86 10.65 -1.83 -0.37
CA GLY A 86 9.93 -0.68 0.17
C GLY A 86 10.24 0.60 -0.61
N ALA A 87 11.51 0.85 -0.91
CA ALA A 87 11.95 1.95 -1.76
C ALA A 87 11.30 1.89 -3.15
N SER A 88 11.37 0.74 -3.81
CA SER A 88 10.72 0.52 -5.11
C SER A 88 9.22 0.81 -5.07
N SER A 89 8.54 0.42 -3.98
CA SER A 89 7.12 0.71 -3.76
C SER A 89 6.85 2.22 -3.73
N ALA A 90 7.65 2.99 -3.00
CA ALA A 90 7.54 4.44 -2.92
C ALA A 90 7.70 5.12 -4.30
N PHE A 91 8.72 4.70 -5.05
CA PHE A 91 9.01 5.22 -6.39
C PHE A 91 8.01 4.78 -7.47
N THR A 92 7.14 3.81 -7.18
CA THR A 92 6.03 3.40 -8.05
C THR A 92 4.73 4.10 -7.65
N TYR A 93 4.37 4.05 -6.35
CA TYR A 93 3.05 4.45 -5.86
C TYR A 93 2.79 5.95 -5.97
N SER A 94 3.65 6.78 -5.38
CA SER A 94 3.49 8.24 -5.36
C SER A 94 3.44 8.86 -6.78
N PRO A 95 4.35 8.50 -7.71
CA PRO A 95 4.28 8.98 -9.07
C PRO A 95 3.03 8.55 -9.84
N SER A 96 2.56 7.31 -9.64
CA SER A 96 1.35 6.80 -10.29
C SER A 96 0.12 7.59 -9.85
N LEU A 97 -0.01 7.81 -8.54
CA LEU A 97 -1.14 8.54 -7.96
C LEU A 97 -1.19 9.98 -8.47
N THR A 98 -0.04 10.66 -8.46
CA THR A 98 0.03 12.06 -8.92
C THR A 98 -0.21 12.18 -10.43
N ALA A 99 0.34 11.26 -11.23
CA ALA A 99 0.18 11.29 -12.68
C ALA A 99 -1.31 11.17 -13.10
N VAL A 100 -2.05 10.25 -12.50
CA VAL A 100 -3.48 10.10 -12.86
C VAL A 100 -4.33 11.27 -12.42
N GLN A 101 -4.00 11.92 -11.29
CA GLN A 101 -4.68 13.14 -10.86
C GLN A 101 -4.40 14.32 -11.82
N GLU A 102 -3.17 14.44 -12.34
CA GLU A 102 -2.81 15.41 -13.36
C GLU A 102 -3.53 15.13 -14.69
N TRP A 103 -3.75 13.88 -15.07
CA TRP A 103 -4.43 13.51 -16.32
C TRP A 103 -5.96 13.64 -16.24
N PHE A 104 -6.56 13.44 -15.05
CA PHE A 104 -8.00 13.42 -14.85
C PHE A 104 -8.47 14.31 -13.69
N PRO A 105 -8.18 15.62 -13.72
CA PRO A 105 -8.47 16.53 -12.60
C PRO A 105 -9.96 16.67 -12.27
N ARG A 106 -10.86 16.37 -13.25
CA ARG A 106 -12.32 16.38 -13.05
C ARG A 106 -12.86 15.16 -12.32
N ARG A 107 -12.06 14.08 -12.19
CA ARG A 107 -12.47 12.79 -11.60
C ARG A 107 -11.41 12.27 -10.64
N VAL A 108 -10.87 13.15 -9.82
CA VAL A 108 -9.74 12.82 -8.91
C VAL A 108 -10.13 11.67 -7.99
N GLY A 109 -11.33 11.65 -7.43
CA GLY A 109 -11.81 10.57 -6.55
C GLY A 109 -11.81 9.22 -7.25
N LEU A 110 -12.42 9.14 -8.44
CA LEU A 110 -12.49 7.90 -9.21
C LEU A 110 -11.10 7.36 -9.58
N VAL A 111 -10.24 8.20 -10.16
CA VAL A 111 -8.91 7.72 -10.61
C VAL A 111 -7.99 7.39 -9.46
N THR A 112 -8.06 8.14 -8.36
CA THR A 112 -7.33 7.82 -7.12
C THR A 112 -7.79 6.48 -6.55
N GLY A 113 -9.09 6.24 -6.48
CA GLY A 113 -9.65 4.98 -6.03
C GLY A 113 -9.23 3.79 -6.91
N LEU A 114 -9.26 3.94 -8.24
CA LEU A 114 -8.82 2.89 -9.17
C LEU A 114 -7.33 2.57 -9.04
N VAL A 115 -6.45 3.58 -8.95
CA VAL A 115 -5.02 3.36 -8.70
C VAL A 115 -4.82 2.64 -7.38
N ASN A 116 -5.47 3.09 -6.33
CA ASN A 116 -5.38 2.44 -5.02
C ASN A 116 -5.90 0.99 -5.06
N ALA A 117 -7.00 0.72 -5.78
CA ALA A 117 -7.52 -0.63 -5.97
C ALA A 117 -6.54 -1.53 -6.73
N SER A 118 -5.85 -1.00 -7.76
CA SER A 118 -4.84 -1.73 -8.52
C SER A 118 -3.60 -2.08 -7.71
N PHE A 119 -3.36 -1.42 -6.58
CA PHE A 119 -2.33 -1.82 -5.61
C PHE A 119 -2.77 -2.95 -4.69
N ALA A 120 -4.05 -3.01 -4.33
CA ALA A 120 -4.56 -3.96 -3.34
C ALA A 120 -5.13 -5.24 -3.96
N LEU A 121 -5.92 -5.14 -5.02
CA LEU A 121 -6.59 -6.29 -5.63
C LEU A 121 -5.63 -7.35 -6.20
N PRO A 122 -4.56 -6.98 -6.94
CA PRO A 122 -3.61 -7.98 -7.43
C PRO A 122 -2.94 -8.77 -6.30
N ALA A 123 -2.81 -8.17 -5.12
CA ALA A 123 -2.25 -8.81 -3.96
C ALA A 123 -3.10 -10.00 -3.48
N ALA A 124 -4.42 -9.91 -3.56
CA ALA A 124 -5.33 -11.00 -3.19
C ALA A 124 -5.18 -12.21 -4.13
N VAL A 125 -4.88 -11.96 -5.40
CA VAL A 125 -4.64 -13.02 -6.40
C VAL A 125 -3.20 -13.53 -6.34
N ALA A 126 -2.23 -12.61 -6.20
CA ALA A 126 -0.81 -12.95 -6.18
C ALA A 126 -0.41 -13.79 -4.96
N ALA A 127 -1.01 -13.54 -3.78
CA ALA A 127 -0.66 -14.25 -2.56
C ALA A 127 -0.84 -15.78 -2.69
N PRO A 128 -2.01 -16.33 -3.09
CA PRO A 128 -2.17 -17.77 -3.25
C PRO A 128 -1.31 -18.34 -4.40
N VAL A 129 -1.09 -17.58 -5.47
CA VAL A 129 -0.23 -18.00 -6.58
C VAL A 129 1.22 -18.14 -6.10
N VAL A 130 1.77 -17.11 -5.46
CA VAL A 130 3.15 -17.13 -4.93
C VAL A 130 3.30 -18.20 -3.85
N ALA A 131 2.32 -18.37 -2.95
CA ALA A 131 2.34 -19.44 -1.97
C ALA A 131 2.35 -20.84 -2.63
N GLY A 132 1.60 -21.03 -3.71
CA GLY A 132 1.63 -22.25 -4.53
C GLY A 132 2.98 -22.47 -5.20
N MET A 133 3.58 -21.41 -5.76
CA MET A 133 4.91 -21.48 -6.37
C MET A 133 5.98 -21.83 -5.33
N LEU A 134 5.97 -21.18 -4.15
CA LEU A 134 6.91 -21.48 -3.06
C LEU A 134 6.84 -22.95 -2.64
N ARG A 135 5.63 -23.51 -2.60
CA ARG A 135 5.39 -24.90 -2.20
C ARG A 135 5.84 -25.92 -3.25
N ASN A 136 5.59 -25.64 -4.54
CA ASN A 136 5.81 -26.58 -5.64
C ASN A 136 7.19 -26.41 -6.30
N TRP A 137 7.72 -25.19 -6.40
CA TRP A 137 8.96 -24.87 -7.11
C TRP A 137 10.12 -24.52 -6.16
N GLY A 138 9.81 -24.29 -4.89
CA GLY A 138 10.76 -23.79 -3.91
C GLY A 138 11.05 -22.30 -4.04
N PHE A 139 11.85 -21.79 -3.11
CA PHE A 139 12.05 -20.35 -2.95
C PHE A 139 12.81 -19.73 -4.12
N THR A 140 13.95 -20.30 -4.50
CA THR A 140 14.82 -19.73 -5.55
C THR A 140 14.11 -19.64 -6.90
N ALA A 141 13.42 -20.72 -7.32
CA ALA A 141 12.68 -20.71 -8.58
C ALA A 141 11.49 -19.73 -8.56
N THR A 142 10.83 -19.60 -7.42
CA THR A 142 9.75 -18.61 -7.24
C THR A 142 10.28 -17.19 -7.37
N VAL A 143 11.39 -16.87 -6.69
CA VAL A 143 11.98 -15.52 -6.76
C VAL A 143 12.45 -15.23 -8.19
N PHE A 144 13.05 -16.20 -8.89
CA PHE A 144 13.45 -16.03 -10.28
C PHE A 144 12.25 -15.73 -11.20
N ALA A 145 11.16 -16.48 -11.05
CA ALA A 145 9.93 -16.23 -11.80
C ALA A 145 9.34 -14.82 -11.50
N LEU A 146 9.42 -14.36 -10.24
CA LEU A 146 9.04 -13.01 -9.88
C LEU A 146 9.93 -11.94 -10.51
N VAL A 147 11.26 -12.17 -10.62
CA VAL A 147 12.19 -11.29 -11.34
C VAL A 147 11.71 -11.10 -12.78
N VAL A 148 11.44 -12.20 -13.48
CA VAL A 148 10.99 -12.18 -14.88
C VAL A 148 9.65 -11.45 -14.98
N ALA A 149 8.67 -11.81 -14.14
CA ALA A 149 7.34 -11.19 -14.14
C ALA A 149 7.40 -9.68 -13.88
N VAL A 150 8.21 -9.24 -12.92
CA VAL A 150 8.42 -7.82 -12.61
C VAL A 150 9.09 -7.11 -13.78
N ALA A 151 10.17 -7.68 -14.33
CA ALA A 151 10.91 -7.08 -15.45
C ALA A 151 9.99 -6.87 -16.67
N VAL A 152 9.22 -7.89 -17.05
CA VAL A 152 8.29 -7.82 -18.20
C VAL A 152 7.18 -6.79 -17.93
N THR A 153 6.53 -6.88 -16.78
CA THR A 153 5.42 -5.97 -16.44
C THR A 153 5.88 -4.52 -16.40
N GLN A 154 7.02 -4.24 -15.78
CA GLN A 154 7.55 -2.89 -15.67
C GLN A 154 8.05 -2.36 -17.02
N MET A 155 8.64 -3.19 -17.86
CA MET A 155 9.00 -2.80 -19.23
C MET A 155 7.77 -2.35 -20.02
N VAL A 156 6.67 -3.10 -19.93
CA VAL A 156 5.38 -2.73 -20.54
C VAL A 156 4.88 -1.40 -19.99
N VAL A 157 4.91 -1.22 -18.67
CA VAL A 157 4.46 0.03 -18.01
C VAL A 157 5.31 1.23 -18.46
N ILE A 158 6.64 1.09 -18.49
CA ILE A 158 7.55 2.15 -18.94
C ILE A 158 7.27 2.50 -20.40
N PHE A 159 7.05 1.51 -21.26
CA PHE A 159 6.71 1.72 -22.67
C PHE A 159 5.36 2.44 -22.82
N LEU A 160 4.33 1.99 -22.10
CA LEU A 160 2.99 2.60 -22.15
C LEU A 160 2.91 3.97 -21.48
N SER A 161 3.85 4.32 -20.61
CA SER A 161 3.87 5.62 -19.93
C SER A 161 4.47 6.78 -20.79
N THR A 162 4.87 6.52 -22.04
CA THR A 162 5.57 7.48 -22.90
C THR A 162 4.81 8.00 -24.13
N PRO A 163 3.55 7.64 -24.40
CA PRO A 163 2.89 8.14 -25.58
C PRO A 163 2.66 9.65 -25.53
N HIS A 164 2.90 10.34 -26.63
CA HIS A 164 2.77 11.81 -26.77
C HIS A 164 1.35 12.33 -26.39
N TRP A 165 0.31 11.52 -26.58
CA TRP A 165 -1.04 11.90 -26.20
C TRP A 165 -1.23 12.03 -24.67
N LEU A 166 -0.47 11.29 -23.86
CA LEU A 166 -0.48 11.43 -22.40
C LEU A 166 0.14 12.75 -21.95
N GLU A 167 1.22 13.20 -22.59
CA GLU A 167 1.82 14.51 -22.30
C GLU A 167 0.87 15.65 -22.63
N LYS A 168 0.19 15.58 -23.80
CA LYS A 168 -0.85 16.54 -24.18
C LYS A 168 -1.98 16.57 -23.14
N LYS A 169 -2.48 15.40 -22.75
CA LYS A 169 -3.55 15.28 -21.75
C LYS A 169 -3.13 15.79 -20.38
N ARG A 170 -1.87 15.58 -19.99
CA ARG A 170 -1.29 16.15 -18.77
C ARG A 170 -1.28 17.68 -18.82
N ALA A 171 -0.85 18.26 -19.93
CA ALA A 171 -0.83 19.72 -20.10
C ALA A 171 -2.24 20.32 -20.03
N GLU A 172 -3.22 19.68 -20.67
CA GLU A 172 -4.64 20.07 -20.61
C GLU A 172 -5.19 19.97 -19.16
N GLY A 173 -4.88 18.89 -18.45
CA GLY A 173 -5.30 18.67 -17.06
C GLY A 173 -4.71 19.68 -16.09
N LEU A 174 -3.41 19.99 -16.24
CA LEU A 174 -2.76 21.03 -15.44
C LEU A 174 -3.29 22.44 -15.74
N ALA A 175 -3.59 22.74 -17.00
CA ALA A 175 -4.21 24.02 -17.39
C ALA A 175 -5.62 24.16 -16.80
N PHE A 176 -6.41 23.08 -16.80
CA PHE A 176 -7.72 23.04 -16.15
C PHE A 176 -7.59 23.24 -14.63
N ALA A 177 -6.71 22.49 -13.98
CA ALA A 177 -6.50 22.58 -12.53
C ALA A 177 -6.06 24.00 -12.10
N ARG A 178 -5.25 24.68 -12.89
CA ARG A 178 -4.85 26.07 -12.64
C ARG A 178 -6.00 27.07 -12.75
N ARG A 179 -6.99 26.81 -13.60
CA ARG A 179 -8.14 27.71 -13.82
C ARG A 179 -9.25 27.49 -12.78
N GLU A 180 -9.53 26.24 -12.46
CA GLU A 180 -10.70 25.85 -11.66
C GLU A 180 -10.38 25.63 -10.17
N ILE A 181 -9.15 25.23 -9.87
CA ILE A 181 -8.72 24.94 -8.49
C ILE A 181 -7.78 26.07 -8.06
N SER A 182 -8.36 27.13 -7.51
CA SER A 182 -7.61 28.27 -6.91
C SER A 182 -6.91 27.88 -5.60
N ALA A 183 -6.59 26.60 -5.39
CA ALA A 183 -5.88 26.17 -4.21
C ALA A 183 -4.45 26.72 -4.19
N PRO A 184 -4.01 27.38 -3.12
CA PRO A 184 -2.66 27.88 -3.01
C PRO A 184 -1.64 26.74 -3.14
N SER A 185 -0.55 26.95 -3.90
CA SER A 185 0.55 25.99 -3.93
C SER A 185 1.36 26.08 -2.64
N VAL A 186 0.94 25.34 -1.63
CA VAL A 186 1.60 25.32 -0.33
C VAL A 186 2.83 24.43 -0.41
N THR A 187 3.96 24.89 0.12
CA THR A 187 5.17 24.06 0.24
C THR A 187 5.03 23.07 1.39
N THR A 188 5.81 21.97 1.38
CA THR A 188 5.80 21.00 2.48
C THR A 188 6.11 21.65 3.82
N ALA A 189 7.07 22.60 3.87
CA ALA A 189 7.42 23.34 5.08
C ALA A 189 6.27 24.21 5.61
N GLN A 190 5.41 24.71 4.75
CA GLN A 190 4.20 25.44 5.15
C GLN A 190 3.11 24.47 5.59
N ALA A 191 2.93 23.35 4.87
CA ALA A 191 1.91 22.35 5.19
C ALA A 191 2.09 21.77 6.60
N VAL A 192 3.31 21.40 6.99
CA VAL A 192 3.60 20.82 8.32
C VAL A 192 3.37 21.81 9.48
N ARG A 193 3.22 23.10 9.19
CA ARG A 193 2.87 24.12 10.21
C ARG A 193 1.37 24.28 10.40
N THR A 194 0.54 23.58 9.64
CA THR A 194 -0.91 23.65 9.71
C THR A 194 -1.50 22.52 10.56
N ALA A 195 -2.57 22.83 11.31
CA ALA A 195 -3.31 21.80 12.05
C ALA A 195 -3.91 20.73 11.12
N ALA A 196 -4.34 21.12 9.91
CA ALA A 196 -4.90 20.20 8.92
C ALA A 196 -3.94 19.08 8.52
N PHE A 197 -2.64 19.38 8.36
CA PHE A 197 -1.63 18.37 8.10
C PHE A 197 -1.57 17.33 9.22
N TRP A 198 -1.48 17.79 10.47
CA TRP A 198 -1.38 16.89 11.63
C TRP A 198 -2.65 16.11 11.90
N GLN A 199 -3.82 16.66 11.56
CA GLN A 199 -5.09 15.93 11.62
C GLN A 199 -5.11 14.75 10.65
N VAL A 200 -4.71 14.96 9.39
CA VAL A 200 -4.61 13.85 8.41
C VAL A 200 -3.53 12.86 8.81
N TRP A 201 -2.39 13.34 9.34
CA TRP A 201 -1.34 12.48 9.86
C TRP A 201 -1.82 11.62 11.03
N ALA A 202 -2.58 12.19 11.98
CA ALA A 202 -3.16 11.46 13.11
C ALA A 202 -4.17 10.39 12.66
N ILE A 203 -4.97 10.66 11.62
CA ILE A 203 -5.86 9.67 11.00
C ILE A 203 -5.05 8.47 10.45
N TRP A 204 -3.93 8.75 9.78
CA TRP A 204 -3.04 7.71 9.29
C TRP A 204 -2.38 6.93 10.43
N PHE A 205 -1.85 7.63 11.42
CA PHE A 205 -1.18 7.00 12.56
C PHE A 205 -2.12 6.11 13.37
N ALA A 206 -3.25 6.66 13.80
CA ALA A 206 -4.20 5.94 14.65
C ALA A 206 -5.00 4.89 13.84
N GLY A 207 -5.64 5.30 12.76
CA GLY A 207 -6.52 4.42 11.97
C GLY A 207 -5.74 3.42 11.13
N GLY A 208 -4.69 3.88 10.46
CA GLY A 208 -3.81 3.02 9.66
C GLY A 208 -3.03 2.03 10.53
N GLY A 209 -2.48 2.52 11.65
CA GLY A 209 -1.78 1.69 12.62
C GLY A 209 -2.68 0.60 13.21
N ALA A 210 -3.88 0.95 13.67
CA ALA A 210 -4.86 -0.01 14.16
C ALA A 210 -5.21 -1.06 13.11
N ALA A 211 -5.46 -0.63 11.87
CA ALA A 211 -5.80 -1.55 10.79
C ALA A 211 -4.64 -2.50 10.42
N ILE A 212 -3.40 -1.99 10.33
CA ILE A 212 -2.22 -2.82 10.02
C ILE A 212 -1.92 -3.81 11.15
N THR A 213 -2.13 -3.40 12.40
CA THR A 213 -1.95 -4.30 13.57
C THR A 213 -2.80 -5.56 13.44
N MET A 214 -4.02 -5.47 12.89
CA MET A 214 -4.84 -6.65 12.64
C MET A 214 -4.16 -7.67 11.73
N MET A 215 -3.39 -7.25 10.75
CA MET A 215 -2.71 -8.17 9.82
C MET A 215 -1.68 -9.06 10.54
N THR A 216 -0.93 -8.49 11.51
CA THR A 216 0.02 -9.23 12.34
C THR A 216 -0.66 -9.98 13.47
N PHE A 217 -1.64 -9.35 14.12
CA PHE A 217 -2.41 -9.91 15.22
C PHE A 217 -3.26 -11.12 14.80
N ALA A 218 -3.77 -11.15 13.57
CA ALA A 218 -4.61 -12.23 13.06
C ALA A 218 -3.92 -13.61 13.13
N ALA A 219 -2.62 -13.67 12.88
CA ALA A 219 -1.87 -14.92 12.97
C ALA A 219 -1.75 -15.41 14.42
N THR A 220 -1.31 -14.53 15.32
CA THR A 220 -1.15 -14.85 16.76
C THR A 220 -2.48 -15.18 17.42
N TYR A 221 -3.52 -14.39 17.12
CA TYR A 221 -4.85 -14.62 17.71
C TYR A 221 -5.51 -15.88 17.16
N SER A 222 -5.30 -16.24 15.89
CA SER A 222 -5.78 -17.50 15.35
C SER A 222 -5.12 -18.70 16.00
N ALA A 223 -3.83 -18.63 16.32
CA ALA A 223 -3.13 -19.67 17.07
C ALA A 223 -3.75 -19.82 18.48
N HIS A 224 -3.93 -18.71 19.21
CA HIS A 224 -4.58 -18.72 20.51
C HIS A 224 -6.00 -19.31 20.48
N LEU A 225 -6.82 -18.94 19.49
CA LEU A 225 -8.16 -19.50 19.31
C LEU A 225 -8.11 -21.03 19.08
N ASN A 226 -7.17 -21.50 18.28
CA ASN A 226 -6.98 -22.93 18.02
C ASN A 226 -6.57 -23.68 19.29
N ASP A 227 -5.73 -23.09 20.15
CA ASP A 227 -5.30 -23.65 21.42
C ASP A 227 -6.48 -23.87 22.42
N ILE A 228 -7.48 -22.96 22.36
CA ILE A 228 -8.72 -23.09 23.16
C ILE A 228 -9.83 -23.87 22.44
N GLY A 229 -9.51 -24.56 21.35
CA GLY A 229 -10.43 -25.45 20.62
C GLY A 229 -11.32 -24.75 19.57
N VAL A 230 -11.14 -23.44 19.32
CA VAL A 230 -11.87 -22.69 18.30
C VAL A 230 -11.10 -22.71 16.98
N ARG A 231 -11.52 -23.55 16.04
CA ARG A 231 -10.83 -23.70 14.74
C ARG A 231 -10.98 -22.46 13.87
N VAL A 232 -9.87 -21.81 13.54
CA VAL A 232 -9.79 -20.70 12.58
C VAL A 232 -8.45 -20.72 11.85
N SER A 233 -8.48 -20.38 10.57
CA SER A 233 -7.27 -20.27 9.75
C SER A 233 -6.75 -18.83 9.76
N ALA A 234 -5.48 -18.63 10.12
CA ALA A 234 -4.80 -17.34 9.97
C ALA A 234 -4.83 -16.86 8.52
N VAL A 235 -4.70 -17.78 7.55
CA VAL A 235 -4.79 -17.46 6.13
C VAL A 235 -6.17 -16.91 5.77
N ALA A 236 -7.24 -17.45 6.35
CA ALA A 236 -8.60 -16.95 6.12
C ALA A 236 -8.77 -15.52 6.65
N ALA A 237 -8.24 -15.21 7.83
CA ALA A 237 -8.27 -13.85 8.38
C ALA A 237 -7.46 -12.86 7.55
N VAL A 238 -6.24 -13.22 7.15
CA VAL A 238 -5.40 -12.38 6.27
C VAL A 238 -6.07 -12.17 4.91
N THR A 239 -6.68 -13.22 4.33
CA THR A 239 -7.41 -13.11 3.08
C THR A 239 -8.62 -12.19 3.21
N ALA A 240 -9.37 -12.27 4.32
CA ALA A 240 -10.48 -11.35 4.60
C ALA A 240 -10.00 -9.90 4.70
N PHE A 241 -8.89 -9.64 5.39
CA PHE A 241 -8.27 -8.32 5.47
C PHE A 241 -7.90 -7.76 4.10
N VAL A 242 -7.19 -8.53 3.29
CA VAL A 242 -6.75 -8.09 1.94
C VAL A 242 -7.96 -7.86 1.03
N SER A 243 -8.97 -8.72 1.12
CA SER A 243 -10.22 -8.59 0.35
C SER A 243 -10.97 -7.31 0.75
N GLY A 244 -11.14 -7.04 2.04
CA GLY A 244 -11.76 -5.81 2.55
C GLY A 244 -11.01 -4.57 2.06
N ASN A 245 -9.68 -4.57 2.17
CA ASN A 245 -8.81 -3.49 1.72
C ASN A 245 -8.91 -3.23 0.21
N GLY A 246 -8.99 -4.27 -0.61
CA GLY A 246 -9.13 -4.15 -2.06
C GLY A 246 -10.53 -3.68 -2.50
N LEU A 247 -11.56 -4.35 -1.98
CA LEU A 247 -12.95 -4.08 -2.37
C LEU A 247 -13.40 -2.67 -1.99
N ILE A 248 -13.08 -2.19 -0.78
CA ILE A 248 -13.50 -0.86 -0.35
C ILE A 248 -12.90 0.25 -1.22
N ARG A 249 -11.71 0.07 -1.79
CA ARG A 249 -11.11 1.06 -2.68
C ARG A 249 -11.91 1.25 -3.96
N VAL A 250 -12.50 0.17 -4.49
CA VAL A 250 -13.40 0.23 -5.64
C VAL A 250 -14.72 0.91 -5.24
N VAL A 251 -15.31 0.49 -4.13
CA VAL A 251 -16.55 1.09 -3.61
C VAL A 251 -16.35 2.59 -3.35
N ASN A 252 -15.27 2.97 -2.68
CA ASN A 252 -14.95 4.37 -2.42
C ASN A 252 -14.77 5.17 -3.71
N ALA A 253 -14.14 4.61 -4.73
CA ALA A 253 -14.03 5.26 -6.05
C ALA A 253 -15.39 5.64 -6.65
N MET A 254 -16.44 4.90 -6.32
CA MET A 254 -17.81 5.11 -6.84
C MET A 254 -18.65 6.06 -5.98
N VAL A 255 -18.43 6.07 -4.67
CA VAL A 255 -19.34 6.75 -3.73
C VAL A 255 -18.75 8.00 -3.06
N LEU A 256 -17.42 8.16 -3.06
CA LEU A 256 -16.74 9.30 -2.40
C LEU A 256 -17.21 10.66 -2.89
N ASP A 257 -17.46 10.78 -4.19
CA ASP A 257 -17.93 12.03 -4.80
C ASP A 257 -19.36 12.41 -4.36
N ARG A 258 -20.14 11.45 -3.83
CA ARG A 258 -21.54 11.64 -3.40
C ARG A 258 -21.66 11.82 -1.89
N ILE A 259 -20.96 10.99 -1.13
CA ILE A 259 -21.11 10.92 0.34
C ILE A 259 -20.08 11.81 1.05
N GLY A 260 -18.94 12.03 0.40
CA GLY A 260 -17.82 12.78 0.95
C GLY A 260 -16.85 11.95 1.81
N PRO A 261 -15.57 12.34 1.82
CA PRO A 261 -14.50 11.56 2.45
C PRO A 261 -14.64 11.48 3.97
N THR A 262 -15.14 12.53 4.62
CA THR A 262 -15.27 12.57 6.08
C THR A 262 -16.28 11.56 6.60
N VAL A 263 -17.47 11.47 5.99
CA VAL A 263 -18.52 10.53 6.42
C VAL A 263 -18.05 9.09 6.27
N ILE A 264 -17.47 8.75 5.12
CA ILE A 264 -16.97 7.40 4.87
C ILE A 264 -15.84 7.06 5.85
N GLY A 265 -14.92 8.00 6.11
CA GLY A 265 -13.85 7.82 7.09
C GLY A 265 -14.37 7.56 8.50
N CYS A 266 -15.36 8.33 8.97
CA CYS A 266 -15.98 8.14 10.28
C CYS A 266 -16.70 6.78 10.39
N VAL A 267 -17.48 6.40 9.40
CA VAL A 267 -18.23 5.13 9.40
C VAL A 267 -17.28 3.93 9.43
N THR A 268 -16.25 3.92 8.60
CA THR A 268 -15.30 2.80 8.54
C THR A 268 -14.43 2.72 9.79
N SER A 269 -14.06 3.86 10.39
CA SER A 269 -13.32 3.89 11.65
C SER A 269 -14.18 3.41 12.83
N ALA A 270 -15.45 3.84 12.91
CA ALA A 270 -16.38 3.37 13.92
C ALA A 270 -16.61 1.85 13.81
N ALA A 271 -16.78 1.33 12.58
CA ALA A 271 -16.94 -0.10 12.35
C ALA A 271 -15.70 -0.89 12.81
N LEU A 272 -14.48 -0.36 12.58
CA LEU A 272 -13.25 -0.98 13.05
C LEU A 272 -13.17 -1.02 14.59
N VAL A 273 -13.47 0.11 15.25
CA VAL A 273 -13.47 0.19 16.72
C VAL A 273 -14.48 -0.81 17.32
N LEU A 274 -15.71 -0.83 16.80
CA LEU A 274 -16.72 -1.80 17.23
C LEU A 274 -16.27 -3.23 17.00
N GLY A 275 -15.61 -3.51 15.88
CA GLY A 275 -15.04 -4.83 15.59
C GLY A 275 -14.01 -5.26 16.63
N TYR A 276 -13.06 -4.40 17.01
CA TYR A 276 -12.07 -4.71 18.04
C TYR A 276 -12.71 -4.91 19.43
N VAL A 277 -13.70 -4.09 19.75
CA VAL A 277 -14.46 -4.27 21.01
C VAL A 277 -15.14 -5.63 21.02
N LEU A 278 -15.81 -6.03 19.93
CA LEU A 278 -16.45 -7.35 19.81
C LEU A 278 -15.46 -8.50 19.96
N LEU A 279 -14.25 -8.40 19.41
CA LEU A 279 -13.21 -9.43 19.60
C LEU A 279 -12.79 -9.62 21.06
N GLY A 280 -12.89 -8.57 21.87
CA GLY A 280 -12.63 -8.65 23.32
C GLY A 280 -13.67 -9.48 24.10
N PHE A 281 -14.88 -9.63 23.54
CA PHE A 281 -15.98 -10.35 24.20
C PHE A 281 -16.34 -11.68 23.54
N VAL A 282 -15.99 -11.87 22.29
CA VAL A 282 -16.42 -13.03 21.49
C VAL A 282 -15.21 -13.79 20.95
N ALA A 283 -14.82 -14.86 21.63
CA ALA A 283 -13.79 -15.81 21.19
C ALA A 283 -14.35 -16.71 20.09
N SER A 284 -14.41 -16.22 18.85
CA SER A 284 -14.95 -16.94 17.69
C SER A 284 -14.08 -16.75 16.46
N GLY A 285 -13.86 -17.80 15.70
CA GLY A 285 -13.15 -17.74 14.42
C GLY A 285 -13.82 -16.83 13.40
N TRP A 286 -15.17 -16.80 13.37
CA TRP A 286 -15.92 -15.89 12.52
C TRP A 286 -15.76 -14.43 12.93
N ALA A 287 -15.74 -14.14 14.23
CA ALA A 287 -15.50 -12.78 14.71
C ALA A 287 -14.13 -12.27 14.25
N LEU A 288 -13.08 -13.08 14.32
CA LEU A 288 -11.77 -12.71 13.81
C LEU A 288 -11.79 -12.42 12.32
N ILE A 289 -12.43 -13.26 11.50
CA ILE A 289 -12.51 -13.06 10.05
C ILE A 289 -13.25 -11.74 9.70
N VAL A 290 -14.37 -11.49 10.37
CA VAL A 290 -15.16 -10.25 10.16
C VAL A 290 -14.37 -9.02 10.56
N VAL A 291 -13.71 -9.04 11.72
CA VAL A 291 -12.93 -7.89 12.17
C VAL A 291 -11.68 -7.68 11.32
N ALA A 292 -11.04 -8.73 10.85
CA ALA A 292 -9.96 -8.62 9.88
C ALA A 292 -10.44 -7.99 8.56
N PHE A 293 -11.61 -8.36 8.07
CA PHE A 293 -12.22 -7.71 6.91
C PHE A 293 -12.49 -6.22 7.15
N LEU A 294 -13.07 -5.85 8.30
CA LEU A 294 -13.33 -4.46 8.68
C LEU A 294 -12.03 -3.64 8.82
N ALA A 295 -10.98 -4.24 9.35
CA ALA A 295 -9.67 -3.62 9.42
C ALA A 295 -9.09 -3.35 8.01
N GLY A 296 -9.27 -4.29 7.10
CA GLY A 296 -8.95 -4.10 5.69
C GLY A 296 -9.75 -2.96 5.06
N VAL A 297 -11.05 -2.91 5.32
CA VAL A 297 -11.95 -1.81 4.87
C VAL A 297 -11.47 -0.46 5.40
N ALA A 298 -11.14 -0.35 6.68
CA ALA A 298 -10.67 0.89 7.28
C ALA A 298 -9.34 1.35 6.65
N LEU A 299 -8.37 0.45 6.47
CA LEU A 299 -7.10 0.76 5.82
C LEU A 299 -7.30 1.22 4.37
N GLY A 300 -8.09 0.49 3.60
CA GLY A 300 -8.39 0.85 2.21
C GLY A 300 -9.09 2.21 2.09
N THR A 301 -9.95 2.53 3.05
CA THR A 301 -10.62 3.84 3.12
C THR A 301 -9.60 4.96 3.38
N ILE A 302 -8.69 4.81 4.33
CA ILE A 302 -7.66 5.81 4.63
C ILE A 302 -6.83 6.11 3.38
N PHE A 303 -6.41 5.09 2.63
CA PHE A 303 -5.68 5.27 1.38
C PHE A 303 -6.46 6.03 0.30
N THR A 304 -7.78 5.89 0.26
CA THR A 304 -8.61 6.57 -0.76
C THR A 304 -9.03 7.97 -0.36
N ILE A 305 -9.30 8.22 0.92
CA ILE A 305 -9.76 9.55 1.38
C ILE A 305 -8.63 10.56 1.56
N SER A 306 -7.41 10.12 1.93
CA SER A 306 -6.32 11.04 2.24
C SER A 306 -5.92 11.95 1.08
N PRO A 307 -5.78 11.46 -0.18
CA PRO A 307 -5.54 12.35 -1.31
C PRO A 307 -6.65 13.38 -1.51
N LEU A 308 -7.90 12.99 -1.26
CA LEU A 308 -9.07 13.87 -1.42
C LEU A 308 -9.16 14.92 -0.32
N LEU A 309 -8.63 14.64 0.86
CA LEU A 309 -8.53 15.61 1.96
C LEU A 309 -7.37 16.58 1.75
N LEU A 310 -6.21 16.10 1.26
CA LEU A 310 -5.00 16.90 1.12
C LEU A 310 -5.03 17.83 -0.12
N THR A 311 -5.54 17.33 -1.24
CA THR A 311 -5.52 18.06 -2.52
C THR A 311 -6.25 19.41 -2.48
N PRO A 312 -7.46 19.54 -1.89
CA PRO A 312 -8.15 20.83 -1.79
C PRO A 312 -7.44 21.83 -0.87
N ILE A 313 -6.73 21.34 0.15
CA ILE A 313 -6.08 22.17 1.18
C ILE A 313 -4.72 22.66 0.71
N PHE A 314 -3.91 21.79 0.13
CA PHE A 314 -2.49 22.04 -0.18
C PHE A 314 -2.18 22.15 -1.67
N GLY A 315 -3.14 21.86 -2.53
CA GLY A 315 -2.97 21.89 -3.99
C GLY A 315 -2.30 20.64 -4.56
N ILE A 316 -2.41 20.49 -5.88
CA ILE A 316 -1.87 19.30 -6.59
C ILE A 316 -0.36 19.40 -6.81
N LYS A 317 0.19 20.61 -6.93
CA LYS A 317 1.59 20.84 -7.34
C LYS A 317 2.60 20.15 -6.41
N ASN A 318 2.39 20.28 -5.10
CA ASN A 318 3.28 19.73 -4.07
C ASN A 318 2.65 18.50 -3.36
N PHE A 319 1.63 17.90 -3.97
CA PHE A 319 0.91 16.77 -3.36
C PHE A 319 1.84 15.60 -3.02
N GLY A 320 2.73 15.20 -3.94
CA GLY A 320 3.64 14.07 -3.70
C GLY A 320 4.51 14.22 -2.46
N PRO A 321 5.26 15.33 -2.29
CA PRO A 321 6.04 15.59 -1.08
C PRO A 321 5.21 15.78 0.20
N ILE A 322 3.98 16.26 0.11
CA ILE A 322 3.10 16.47 1.28
C ILE A 322 2.44 15.16 1.72
N PHE A 323 2.14 14.28 0.77
CA PHE A 323 1.51 12.99 1.02
C PHE A 323 2.51 11.96 1.59
N GLY A 324 3.76 12.00 1.19
CA GLY A 324 4.85 11.14 1.69
C GLY A 324 5.38 11.56 3.03
#